data_cd3b7d66162557237d4bc473265482c6
#
_entry.id   cd3b7d66162557237d4bc473265482c6
#
_cell.length_a   1.000
_cell.length_b   1.000
_cell.length_c   1.000
_cell.angle_alpha   90.00
_cell.angle_beta   90.00
_cell.angle_gamma   90.00
#
_symmetry.space_group_name_H-M   'P 1'
#
loop_
_entity.id
_entity.type
_entity.pdbx_description
1 polymer ?
#
loop_
_entity_poly.entity_id
_entity_poly.type
_entity_poly.pdbx_seq_one_letter_code
_entity_poly.pdbx_strand_id
1 'polypeptide(L)'
;MKRIQKWSALLMAVTLLFTLAAPAALAAESTVTIKTAEDLAELSRNCTLDTWSQGKTVILENDLDLHGIDFTPIPTFSGTFQGNGHTISGLTLTGSGNVRGLFRYIQTGATVQDLTVMGTIHPNGHQDDLGLLAGSNAGRILNCIASGTVMGDNRIGGLVGVNETGGELVGCAFSGSVTGKHSTAGVVGENRGTLTRCSNSGSINTHDLEDDPKTDYTNLAQLNSMENVPAYTDVGGVAGYSKGTIQSCSNSG
;
A
#
# COMPACT_ATOMS: atom_id res chain seq x y z
N MET A 1 6.02 72.05 -63.10
CA MET A 1 5.01 71.50 -62.20
C MET A 1 5.20 70.05 -62.12
N LYS A 2 5.94 69.55 -61.10
CA LYS A 2 6.18 68.08 -60.85
C LYS A 2 5.66 67.77 -59.45
N ARG A 3 4.63 66.93 -59.34
CA ARG A 3 4.07 66.42 -58.10
C ARG A 3 5.01 65.39 -57.59
N ILE A 4 5.51 65.54 -56.36
CA ILE A 4 6.28 64.54 -55.63
C ILE A 4 5.29 63.71 -54.77
N GLN A 5 5.05 62.48 -55.12
CA GLN A 5 4.30 61.54 -54.30
C GLN A 5 5.20 61.09 -53.18
N LYS A 6 4.78 61.30 -51.92
CA LYS A 6 5.41 60.73 -50.73
C LYS A 6 4.85 59.32 -50.52
N TRP A 7 5.71 58.35 -50.62
CA TRP A 7 5.46 56.97 -50.19
C TRP A 7 5.75 56.88 -48.72
N SER A 8 4.72 56.69 -47.91
CA SER A 8 4.87 56.34 -46.51
C SER A 8 5.06 54.84 -46.41
N ALA A 9 6.28 54.42 -46.10
CA ALA A 9 6.59 53.04 -45.78
C ALA A 9 6.05 52.73 -44.40
N LEU A 10 5.02 51.90 -44.36
CA LEU A 10 4.50 51.33 -43.15
C LEU A 10 5.44 50.21 -42.67
N LEU A 11 6.29 50.51 -41.68
CA LEU A 11 7.11 49.52 -41.03
C LEU A 11 6.24 48.68 -40.13
N MET A 12 5.87 47.47 -40.58
CA MET A 12 5.18 46.49 -39.76
C MET A 12 6.25 45.79 -38.90
N ALA A 13 6.39 46.18 -37.64
CA ALA A 13 7.21 45.49 -36.69
C ALA A 13 6.50 44.21 -36.27
N VAL A 14 6.86 43.08 -36.82
CA VAL A 14 6.47 41.75 -36.34
C VAL A 14 7.33 41.46 -35.10
N THR A 15 6.79 41.72 -33.92
CA THR A 15 7.35 41.25 -32.68
C THR A 15 7.10 39.74 -32.58
N LEU A 16 8.11 38.95 -32.95
CA LEU A 16 8.13 37.51 -32.73
C LEU A 16 8.32 37.31 -31.22
N LEU A 17 7.21 37.02 -30.50
CA LEU A 17 7.26 36.57 -29.11
C LEU A 17 7.84 35.17 -29.11
N PHE A 18 9.16 35.05 -28.94
CA PHE A 18 9.77 33.78 -28.50
C PHE A 18 9.36 33.59 -27.04
N THR A 19 8.30 32.81 -26.78
CA THR A 19 8.11 32.22 -25.48
C THR A 19 9.25 31.20 -25.30
N LEU A 20 10.31 31.60 -24.62
CA LEU A 20 11.25 30.64 -24.04
C LEU A 20 10.43 29.79 -23.08
N ALA A 21 9.94 28.62 -23.53
CA ALA A 21 9.58 27.57 -22.63
C ALA A 21 10.87 27.24 -21.85
N ALA A 22 10.94 27.66 -20.60
CA ALA A 22 11.99 27.19 -19.71
C ALA A 22 11.95 25.66 -19.79
N PRO A 23 13.08 24.96 -20.04
CA PRO A 23 13.09 23.54 -19.97
C PRO A 23 12.58 23.20 -18.56
N ALA A 24 11.52 22.39 -18.48
CA ALA A 24 11.13 21.80 -17.22
C ALA A 24 12.41 21.16 -16.68
N ALA A 25 12.99 21.75 -15.65
CA ALA A 25 14.13 21.16 -14.98
C ALA A 25 13.66 19.77 -14.59
N LEU A 26 14.18 18.74 -15.24
CA LEU A 26 14.04 17.38 -14.75
C LEU A 26 14.59 17.45 -13.32
N ALA A 27 13.71 17.43 -12.34
CA ALA A 27 14.12 17.36 -10.95
C ALA A 27 15.05 16.14 -10.88
N ALA A 28 16.31 16.37 -10.55
CA ALA A 28 17.27 15.29 -10.41
C ALA A 28 16.66 14.31 -9.40
N GLU A 29 16.42 13.07 -9.82
CA GLU A 29 15.90 12.02 -8.92
C GLU A 29 16.90 11.92 -7.76
N SER A 30 16.47 12.37 -6.59
CA SER A 30 17.34 12.28 -5.43
C SER A 30 17.23 10.85 -4.88
N THR A 31 18.35 10.16 -4.86
CA THR A 31 18.46 8.80 -4.32
C THR A 31 18.69 8.88 -2.81
N VAL A 32 17.97 8.07 -2.07
CA VAL A 32 18.13 7.85 -0.63
C VAL A 32 18.49 6.39 -0.42
N THR A 33 19.58 6.13 0.26
CA THR A 33 20.06 4.76 0.51
C THR A 33 19.74 4.35 1.95
N ILE A 34 19.17 3.15 2.12
CA ILE A 34 18.85 2.54 3.40
C ILE A 34 19.77 1.33 3.59
N LYS A 35 20.61 1.37 4.63
CA LYS A 35 21.55 0.29 4.99
C LYS A 35 21.31 -0.28 6.37
N THR A 36 20.70 0.50 7.24
CA THR A 36 20.46 0.17 8.65
C THR A 36 19.01 0.41 9.05
N ALA A 37 18.61 -0.13 10.18
CA ALA A 37 17.30 0.13 10.76
C ALA A 37 17.11 1.61 11.14
N GLU A 38 18.21 2.30 11.52
CA GLU A 38 18.20 3.74 11.79
C GLU A 38 17.91 4.56 10.54
N ASP A 39 18.47 4.19 9.37
CA ASP A 39 18.16 4.84 8.09
C ASP A 39 16.68 4.68 7.75
N LEU A 40 16.11 3.49 8.00
CA LEU A 40 14.69 3.23 7.79
C LEU A 40 13.82 4.06 8.74
N ALA A 41 14.24 4.19 10.00
CA ALA A 41 13.55 5.04 10.98
C ALA A 41 13.66 6.53 10.61
N GLU A 42 14.77 6.96 10.03
CA GLU A 42 14.93 8.32 9.50
C GLU A 42 14.01 8.54 8.29
N LEU A 43 13.91 7.60 7.38
CA LEU A 43 12.94 7.63 6.28
C LEU A 43 11.52 7.82 6.82
N SER A 44 11.14 7.07 7.86
CA SER A 44 9.82 7.20 8.48
C SER A 44 9.59 8.61 9.03
N ARG A 45 10.55 9.18 9.74
CA ARG A 45 10.46 10.56 10.27
C ARG A 45 10.33 11.60 9.15
N ASN A 46 11.12 11.46 8.09
CA ASN A 46 11.10 12.37 6.95
C ASN A 46 9.76 12.31 6.20
N CYS A 47 9.17 11.13 6.07
CA CYS A 47 7.89 10.90 5.43
C CYS A 47 6.67 11.36 6.25
N THR A 48 6.85 12.02 7.40
CA THR A 48 5.78 12.78 8.07
C THR A 48 5.35 13.99 7.24
N LEU A 49 6.23 14.47 6.35
CA LEU A 49 5.89 15.44 5.32
C LEU A 49 5.53 14.69 4.03
N ASP A 50 4.27 14.77 3.61
CA ASP A 50 3.70 13.99 2.47
C ASP A 50 4.44 14.17 1.14
N THR A 51 5.07 15.31 0.95
CA THR A 51 5.82 15.61 -0.29
C THR A 51 7.29 15.20 -0.22
N TRP A 52 7.79 14.82 0.96
CA TRP A 52 9.23 14.59 1.13
C TRP A 52 9.78 13.50 0.22
N SER A 53 9.06 12.39 0.08
CA SER A 53 9.49 11.27 -0.77
C SER A 53 9.13 11.45 -2.26
N GLN A 54 8.38 12.50 -2.62
CA GLN A 54 7.97 12.73 -4.00
C GLN A 54 9.17 12.91 -4.93
N GLY A 55 9.21 12.13 -6.01
CA GLY A 55 10.31 12.15 -6.98
C GLY A 55 11.64 11.59 -6.45
N LYS A 56 11.63 10.95 -5.28
CA LYS A 56 12.81 10.27 -4.75
C LYS A 56 12.78 8.78 -5.04
N THR A 57 13.97 8.21 -5.24
CA THR A 57 14.19 6.78 -5.24
C THR A 57 14.87 6.37 -3.94
N VAL A 58 14.21 5.56 -3.15
CA VAL A 58 14.73 4.96 -1.91
C VAL A 58 15.24 3.56 -2.25
N ILE A 59 16.48 3.26 -1.94
CA ILE A 59 17.14 1.99 -2.28
C ILE A 59 17.52 1.27 -0.98
N LEU A 60 17.00 0.06 -0.79
CA LEU A 60 17.43 -0.83 0.27
C LEU A 60 18.67 -1.59 -0.22
N GLU A 61 19.79 -1.48 0.50
CA GLU A 61 21.08 -2.11 0.13
C GLU A 61 21.42 -3.34 0.98
N ASN A 62 20.72 -3.56 2.09
CA ASN A 62 20.95 -4.69 2.98
C ASN A 62 19.63 -5.25 3.49
N ASP A 63 19.66 -6.50 3.92
CA ASP A 63 18.60 -7.02 4.78
C ASP A 63 18.62 -6.26 6.12
N LEU A 64 17.43 -5.96 6.66
CA LEU A 64 17.27 -5.28 7.93
C LEU A 64 16.58 -6.16 8.94
N ASP A 65 17.04 -6.11 10.18
CA ASP A 65 16.40 -6.74 11.33
C ASP A 65 15.87 -5.65 12.28
N LEU A 66 14.56 -5.63 12.46
CA LEU A 66 13.85 -4.69 13.35
C LEU A 66 13.50 -5.32 14.71
N HIS A 67 14.01 -6.51 15.04
CA HIS A 67 13.74 -7.12 16.34
C HIS A 67 14.20 -6.22 17.49
N GLY A 68 13.29 -5.93 18.42
CA GLY A 68 13.55 -5.07 19.58
C GLY A 68 13.60 -3.58 19.26
N ILE A 69 13.33 -3.18 18.03
CA ILE A 69 13.24 -1.78 17.61
C ILE A 69 11.77 -1.35 17.64
N ASP A 70 11.46 -0.29 18.37
CA ASP A 70 10.14 0.36 18.34
C ASP A 70 10.02 1.17 17.03
N PHE A 71 9.71 0.46 15.95
CA PHE A 71 9.62 1.04 14.62
C PHE A 71 8.29 1.77 14.43
N THR A 72 8.38 3.04 14.08
CA THR A 72 7.22 3.82 13.67
C THR A 72 6.96 3.61 12.17
N PRO A 73 5.78 3.12 11.76
CA PRO A 73 5.42 2.95 10.35
C PRO A 73 5.64 4.21 9.52
N ILE A 74 6.12 4.04 8.29
CA ILE A 74 6.30 5.14 7.33
C ILE A 74 4.93 5.79 7.06
N PRO A 75 4.71 7.07 7.46
CA PRO A 75 3.37 7.65 7.49
C PRO A 75 2.75 7.78 6.11
N THR A 76 3.50 8.34 5.15
CA THR A 76 3.04 8.52 3.78
C THR A 76 4.22 8.40 2.81
N PHE A 77 4.02 7.71 1.69
CA PHE A 77 5.09 7.47 0.73
C PHE A 77 4.61 7.76 -0.70
N SER A 78 5.34 8.65 -1.40
CA SER A 78 5.01 9.12 -2.76
C SER A 78 6.14 8.90 -3.77
N GLY A 79 7.24 8.23 -3.37
CA GLY A 79 8.41 7.97 -4.21
C GLY A 79 8.44 6.57 -4.81
N THR A 80 9.64 6.14 -5.18
CA THR A 80 9.94 4.75 -5.56
C THR A 80 10.78 4.10 -4.47
N PHE A 81 10.31 2.99 -3.89
CA PHE A 81 11.05 2.16 -2.95
C PHE A 81 11.52 0.89 -3.66
N GLN A 82 12.83 0.74 -3.81
CA GLN A 82 13.47 -0.43 -4.42
C GLN A 82 14.02 -1.32 -3.30
N GLY A 83 13.36 -2.44 -3.06
CA GLY A 83 13.78 -3.43 -2.08
C GLY A 83 14.97 -4.26 -2.53
N ASN A 84 15.25 -4.32 -3.86
CA ASN A 84 16.36 -5.08 -4.48
C ASN A 84 16.42 -6.57 -4.06
N GLY A 85 15.29 -7.16 -3.71
CA GLY A 85 15.21 -8.52 -3.20
C GLY A 85 15.59 -8.69 -1.73
N HIS A 86 15.91 -7.61 -1.04
CA HIS A 86 16.22 -7.63 0.39
C HIS A 86 14.98 -7.82 1.27
N THR A 87 15.25 -8.24 2.50
CA THR A 87 14.25 -8.51 3.53
C THR A 87 14.30 -7.50 4.66
N ILE A 88 13.14 -6.99 5.06
CA ILE A 88 12.95 -6.29 6.33
C ILE A 88 12.22 -7.27 7.26
N SER A 89 12.92 -7.77 8.26
CA SER A 89 12.43 -8.76 9.24
C SER A 89 12.18 -8.13 10.61
N GLY A 90 11.48 -8.84 11.49
CA GLY A 90 11.27 -8.41 12.87
C GLY A 90 10.30 -7.24 13.05
N LEU A 91 9.58 -6.84 12.00
CA LEU A 91 8.56 -5.80 12.12
C LEU A 91 7.52 -6.20 13.16
N THR A 92 7.36 -5.40 14.22
CA THR A 92 6.39 -5.66 15.28
C THR A 92 5.56 -4.40 15.55
N LEU A 93 4.26 -4.47 15.26
CA LEU A 93 3.34 -3.35 15.43
C LEU A 93 2.21 -3.75 16.40
N THR A 94 2.36 -3.35 17.67
CA THR A 94 1.40 -3.66 18.75
C THR A 94 0.64 -2.42 19.25
N GLY A 95 1.09 -1.22 18.90
CA GLY A 95 0.43 0.03 19.30
C GLY A 95 -0.96 0.18 18.69
N SER A 96 -1.82 1.00 19.31
CA SER A 96 -3.17 1.30 18.80
C SER A 96 -3.15 2.18 17.54
N GLY A 97 -4.21 2.15 16.73
CA GLY A 97 -4.43 3.00 15.55
C GLY A 97 -4.64 2.19 14.26
N ASN A 98 -5.50 2.69 13.41
CA ASN A 98 -5.82 2.12 12.10
C ASN A 98 -4.74 2.43 11.06
N VAL A 99 -4.84 1.76 9.92
CA VAL A 99 -3.98 1.91 8.75
C VAL A 99 -2.53 1.65 9.10
N ARG A 100 -2.15 0.36 9.23
CA ARG A 100 -0.82 -0.04 9.67
C ARG A 100 -0.18 -1.07 8.75
N GLY A 101 1.12 -0.95 8.63
CA GLY A 101 2.05 -1.81 7.92
C GLY A 101 3.43 -1.18 8.00
N LEU A 102 4.39 -1.69 7.27
CA LEU A 102 5.67 -0.99 7.07
C LEU A 102 5.41 0.44 6.56
N PHE A 103 4.49 0.56 5.59
CA PHE A 103 3.92 1.83 5.14
C PHE A 103 2.49 1.96 5.69
N ARG A 104 2.11 3.14 6.18
CA ARG A 104 0.69 3.42 6.44
C ARG A 104 -0.04 3.69 5.14
N TYR A 105 0.44 4.64 4.35
CA TYR A 105 -0.16 5.03 3.06
C TYR A 105 0.88 5.05 1.95
N ILE A 106 0.66 4.25 0.90
CA ILE A 106 1.37 4.35 -0.37
C ILE A 106 0.49 5.21 -1.29
N GLN A 107 1.00 6.38 -1.70
CA GLN A 107 0.25 7.39 -2.43
C GLN A 107 0.16 7.06 -3.94
N THR A 108 -0.80 7.70 -4.62
CA THR A 108 -0.90 7.65 -6.07
C THR A 108 0.41 8.06 -6.74
N GLY A 109 0.88 7.27 -7.69
CA GLY A 109 2.15 7.47 -8.39
C GLY A 109 3.38 6.88 -7.69
N ALA A 110 3.25 6.49 -6.42
CA ALA A 110 4.33 5.78 -5.73
C ALA A 110 4.50 4.35 -6.26
N THR A 111 5.71 3.82 -6.12
CA THR A 111 6.02 2.42 -6.42
C THR A 111 6.82 1.81 -5.27
N VAL A 112 6.41 0.63 -4.80
CA VAL A 112 7.19 -0.21 -3.88
C VAL A 112 7.44 -1.54 -4.59
N GLN A 113 8.69 -1.93 -4.71
CA GLN A 113 9.02 -3.12 -5.49
C GLN A 113 10.13 -3.98 -4.90
N ASP A 114 10.09 -5.27 -5.26
CA ASP A 114 11.14 -6.26 -4.99
C ASP A 114 11.56 -6.29 -3.51
N LEU A 115 10.58 -6.29 -2.59
CA LEU A 115 10.78 -6.22 -1.15
C LEU A 115 10.11 -7.41 -0.44
N THR A 116 10.83 -8.00 0.51
CA THR A 116 10.23 -8.96 1.46
C THR A 116 10.05 -8.29 2.82
N VAL A 117 8.85 -8.43 3.42
CA VAL A 117 8.56 -7.94 4.78
C VAL A 117 8.13 -9.10 5.66
N MET A 118 8.79 -9.26 6.81
CA MET A 118 8.48 -10.32 7.77
C MET A 118 8.18 -9.72 9.14
N GLY A 119 7.05 -10.12 9.75
CA GLY A 119 6.72 -9.56 11.05
C GLY A 119 5.37 -9.93 11.62
N THR A 120 4.95 -9.16 12.62
CA THR A 120 3.70 -9.32 13.34
C THR A 120 3.00 -7.98 13.51
N ILE A 121 1.74 -7.94 13.10
CA ILE A 121 0.83 -6.83 13.41
C ILE A 121 -0.27 -7.38 14.29
N HIS A 122 -0.23 -7.00 15.56
CA HIS A 122 -1.21 -7.41 16.56
C HIS A 122 -1.49 -6.22 17.49
N PRO A 123 -2.25 -5.24 17.03
CA PRO A 123 -2.52 -4.05 17.81
C PRO A 123 -3.48 -4.35 18.97
N ASN A 124 -3.40 -3.52 20.01
CA ASN A 124 -4.36 -3.57 21.12
C ASN A 124 -5.67 -2.88 20.73
N GLY A 125 -6.81 -3.56 21.00
CA GLY A 125 -8.14 -3.03 20.73
C GLY A 125 -8.59 -3.23 19.28
N HIS A 126 -9.68 -2.58 18.91
CA HIS A 126 -10.25 -2.66 17.57
C HIS A 126 -9.40 -1.89 16.56
N GLN A 127 -8.98 -2.53 15.49
CA GLN A 127 -8.07 -1.95 14.51
C GLN A 127 -8.42 -2.40 13.09
N ASP A 128 -8.45 -1.45 12.19
CA ASP A 128 -8.80 -1.61 10.79
C ASP A 128 -7.63 -1.29 9.86
N ASP A 129 -7.70 -1.77 8.62
CA ASP A 129 -6.79 -1.44 7.52
C ASP A 129 -5.34 -1.89 7.81
N LEU A 130 -5.17 -3.17 8.05
CA LEU A 130 -3.87 -3.74 8.42
C LEU A 130 -3.31 -4.62 7.31
N GLY A 131 -2.00 -4.49 7.07
CA GLY A 131 -1.22 -5.37 6.19
C GLY A 131 0.27 -5.20 6.45
N LEU A 132 1.05 -6.29 6.40
CA LEU A 132 2.50 -6.23 6.73
C LEU A 132 3.25 -5.21 5.89
N LEU A 133 2.95 -5.11 4.60
CA LEU A 133 3.58 -4.14 3.72
C LEU A 133 2.91 -2.76 3.83
N ALA A 134 1.59 -2.70 3.71
CA ALA A 134 0.89 -1.41 3.78
C ALA A 134 -0.50 -1.51 4.39
N GLY A 135 -0.91 -0.48 5.14
CA GLY A 135 -2.29 -0.31 5.56
C GLY A 135 -3.19 0.05 4.38
N SER A 136 -2.80 1.04 3.57
CA SER A 136 -3.53 1.48 2.38
C SER A 136 -2.58 1.71 1.19
N ASN A 137 -2.98 1.25 0.00
CA ASN A 137 -2.23 1.40 -1.24
C ASN A 137 -3.08 2.10 -2.32
N ALA A 138 -2.64 3.26 -2.78
CA ALA A 138 -3.15 3.93 -3.98
C ALA A 138 -2.11 3.99 -5.12
N GLY A 139 -0.91 3.42 -4.91
CA GLY A 139 0.20 3.34 -5.85
C GLY A 139 0.36 1.94 -6.45
N ARG A 140 1.59 1.57 -6.73
CA ARG A 140 1.95 0.27 -7.31
C ARG A 140 2.84 -0.53 -6.36
N ILE A 141 2.48 -1.78 -6.15
CA ILE A 141 3.28 -2.75 -5.38
C ILE A 141 3.63 -3.90 -6.31
N LEU A 142 4.93 -4.11 -6.55
CA LEU A 142 5.42 -5.05 -7.55
C LEU A 142 6.35 -6.08 -6.92
N ASN A 143 6.11 -7.36 -7.16
CA ASN A 143 6.98 -8.47 -6.73
C ASN A 143 7.33 -8.42 -5.23
N CYS A 144 6.42 -7.97 -4.39
CA CYS A 144 6.64 -7.91 -2.95
C CYS A 144 6.10 -9.17 -2.26
N ILE A 145 6.80 -9.60 -1.23
CA ILE A 145 6.43 -10.76 -0.42
C ILE A 145 6.21 -10.30 1.02
N ALA A 146 5.16 -10.79 1.65
CA ALA A 146 4.98 -10.64 3.08
C ALA A 146 4.82 -12.01 3.76
N SER A 147 5.39 -12.14 4.95
CA SER A 147 5.28 -13.36 5.75
C SER A 147 5.17 -13.05 7.24
N GLY A 148 4.24 -13.69 7.93
CA GLY A 148 4.08 -13.50 9.36
C GLY A 148 2.62 -13.49 9.81
N THR A 149 2.30 -12.70 10.83
CA THR A 149 0.98 -12.68 11.44
C THR A 149 0.35 -11.29 11.39
N VAL A 150 -0.90 -11.22 10.94
CA VAL A 150 -1.70 -9.99 10.99
C VAL A 150 -3.02 -10.26 11.68
N MET A 151 -3.32 -9.52 12.75
CA MET A 151 -4.56 -9.65 13.53
C MET A 151 -5.23 -8.28 13.67
N GLY A 152 -6.53 -8.22 13.41
CA GLY A 152 -7.31 -6.98 13.52
C GLY A 152 -8.80 -7.23 13.38
N ASP A 153 -9.56 -6.20 13.01
CA ASP A 153 -11.02 -6.28 12.88
C ASP A 153 -11.46 -6.23 11.41
N ASN A 154 -11.37 -5.08 10.75
CA ASN A 154 -11.93 -4.91 9.41
C ASN A 154 -10.84 -4.56 8.39
N ARG A 155 -10.96 -5.09 7.19
CA ARG A 155 -10.05 -4.87 6.07
C ARG A 155 -8.61 -5.28 6.40
N ILE A 156 -8.49 -6.57 6.74
CA ILE A 156 -7.23 -7.18 7.18
C ILE A 156 -6.68 -8.00 6.04
N GLY A 157 -5.53 -7.59 5.53
CA GLY A 157 -4.77 -8.34 4.53
C GLY A 157 -3.41 -8.78 5.06
N GLY A 158 -2.93 -9.91 4.64
CA GLY A 158 -1.57 -10.32 5.00
C GLY A 158 -0.52 -9.38 4.42
N LEU A 159 -0.73 -8.90 3.20
CA LEU A 159 0.16 -7.96 2.53
C LEU A 159 -0.34 -6.51 2.67
N VAL A 160 -1.60 -6.23 2.33
CA VAL A 160 -2.18 -4.88 2.30
C VAL A 160 -3.59 -4.89 2.89
N GLY A 161 -3.91 -3.93 3.76
CA GLY A 161 -5.25 -3.76 4.31
C GLY A 161 -6.26 -3.36 3.23
N VAL A 162 -6.05 -2.23 2.58
CA VAL A 162 -6.91 -1.71 1.51
C VAL A 162 -6.09 -1.39 0.25
N ASN A 163 -6.48 -1.94 -0.88
CA ASN A 163 -5.99 -1.52 -2.20
C ASN A 163 -7.01 -0.55 -2.81
N GLU A 164 -6.68 0.72 -2.85
CA GLU A 164 -7.58 1.79 -3.26
C GLU A 164 -7.82 1.81 -4.78
N THR A 165 -8.80 2.59 -5.21
CA THR A 165 -9.07 2.82 -6.64
C THR A 165 -7.82 3.38 -7.33
N GLY A 166 -7.37 2.70 -8.37
CA GLY A 166 -6.12 3.01 -9.07
C GLY A 166 -4.88 2.34 -8.48
N GLY A 167 -4.98 1.74 -7.30
CA GLY A 167 -3.90 0.95 -6.72
C GLY A 167 -3.70 -0.38 -7.45
N GLU A 168 -2.44 -0.79 -7.59
CA GLU A 168 -2.05 -2.02 -8.29
C GLU A 168 -1.15 -2.88 -7.42
N LEU A 169 -1.45 -4.19 -7.34
CA LEU A 169 -0.53 -5.22 -6.85
C LEU A 169 -0.23 -6.20 -7.97
N VAL A 170 1.03 -6.43 -8.27
CA VAL A 170 1.46 -7.32 -9.35
C VAL A 170 2.54 -8.28 -8.87
N GLY A 171 2.30 -9.58 -9.02
CA GLY A 171 3.28 -10.62 -8.66
C GLY A 171 3.60 -10.71 -7.17
N CYS A 172 2.68 -10.30 -6.32
CA CYS A 172 2.89 -10.26 -4.87
C CYS A 172 2.43 -11.56 -4.20
N ALA A 173 3.05 -11.90 -3.07
CA ALA A 173 2.73 -13.11 -2.34
C ALA A 173 2.61 -12.90 -0.83
N PHE A 174 1.74 -13.68 -0.20
CA PHE A 174 1.65 -13.77 1.25
C PHE A 174 1.78 -15.22 1.72
N SER A 175 2.46 -15.38 2.86
CA SER A 175 2.51 -16.63 3.63
C SER A 175 2.47 -16.32 5.12
N GLY A 176 1.69 -17.05 5.88
CA GLY A 176 1.59 -16.83 7.32
C GLY A 176 0.17 -16.98 7.84
N SER A 177 -0.26 -16.12 8.75
CA SER A 177 -1.60 -16.18 9.35
C SER A 177 -2.26 -14.82 9.37
N VAL A 178 -3.52 -14.75 8.94
CA VAL A 178 -4.34 -13.54 9.02
C VAL A 178 -5.59 -13.84 9.83
N THR A 179 -5.89 -12.98 10.79
CA THR A 179 -7.12 -13.04 11.58
C THR A 179 -7.82 -11.70 11.55
N GLY A 180 -9.08 -11.70 11.19
CA GLY A 180 -9.93 -10.49 11.14
C GLY A 180 -11.40 -10.85 11.14
N LYS A 181 -12.26 -9.86 11.30
CA LYS A 181 -13.73 -10.05 11.35
C LYS A 181 -14.38 -9.87 9.98
N HIS A 182 -14.08 -8.74 9.32
CA HIS A 182 -14.70 -8.40 8.04
C HIS A 182 -13.65 -8.03 7.02
N SER A 183 -13.87 -8.45 5.77
CA SER A 183 -12.96 -8.19 4.65
C SER A 183 -11.53 -8.66 4.96
N THR A 184 -11.39 -9.95 5.28
CA THR A 184 -10.15 -10.56 5.73
C THR A 184 -9.58 -11.49 4.67
N ALA A 185 -8.29 -11.34 4.33
CA ALA A 185 -7.65 -12.21 3.33
C ALA A 185 -6.13 -12.29 3.46
N GLY A 186 -5.55 -13.26 2.74
CA GLY A 186 -4.10 -13.43 2.69
C GLY A 186 -3.39 -12.30 1.97
N VAL A 187 -3.90 -11.79 0.86
CA VAL A 187 -3.22 -10.73 0.12
C VAL A 187 -3.79 -9.35 0.49
N VAL A 188 -5.06 -9.10 0.25
CA VAL A 188 -5.68 -7.78 0.44
C VAL A 188 -7.01 -7.91 1.16
N GLY A 189 -7.21 -7.18 2.26
CA GLY A 189 -8.47 -7.14 2.97
C GLY A 189 -9.61 -6.62 2.09
N GLU A 190 -9.52 -5.40 1.60
CA GLU A 190 -10.46 -4.81 0.63
C GLU A 190 -9.75 -4.37 -0.65
N ASN A 191 -10.18 -4.87 -1.81
CA ASN A 191 -9.66 -4.49 -3.11
C ASN A 191 -10.66 -3.61 -3.88
N ARG A 192 -10.23 -2.39 -4.20
CA ARG A 192 -10.93 -1.44 -5.09
C ARG A 192 -10.15 -1.19 -6.38
N GLY A 193 -8.90 -1.63 -6.44
CA GLY A 193 -7.97 -1.48 -7.55
C GLY A 193 -7.76 -2.77 -8.35
N THR A 194 -6.52 -3.09 -8.67
CA THR A 194 -6.18 -4.26 -9.50
C THR A 194 -5.18 -5.17 -8.79
N LEU A 195 -5.48 -6.47 -8.77
CA LEU A 195 -4.59 -7.54 -8.33
C LEU A 195 -4.26 -8.42 -9.52
N THR A 196 -2.98 -8.60 -9.83
CA THR A 196 -2.53 -9.43 -10.95
C THR A 196 -1.41 -10.37 -10.51
N ARG A 197 -1.58 -11.68 -10.76
CA ARG A 197 -0.60 -12.72 -10.39
C ARG A 197 -0.17 -12.69 -8.93
N CYS A 198 -1.10 -12.35 -8.04
CA CYS A 198 -0.87 -12.41 -6.60
C CYS A 198 -1.24 -13.79 -6.05
N SER A 199 -0.57 -14.21 -4.99
CA SER A 199 -0.79 -15.52 -4.39
C SER A 199 -0.85 -15.47 -2.87
N ASN A 200 -1.67 -16.35 -2.31
CA ASN A 200 -1.68 -16.65 -0.89
C ASN A 200 -1.39 -18.13 -0.67
N SER A 201 -0.52 -18.41 0.30
CA SER A 201 -0.28 -19.75 0.85
C SER A 201 -0.43 -19.78 2.37
N GLY A 202 -0.88 -18.67 2.96
CA GLY A 202 -1.09 -18.53 4.40
C GLY A 202 -2.51 -18.89 4.82
N SER A 203 -2.69 -19.10 6.10
CA SER A 203 -3.96 -19.45 6.72
C SER A 203 -4.78 -18.21 7.07
N ILE A 204 -6.08 -18.26 6.86
CA ILE A 204 -7.00 -17.15 7.12
C ILE A 204 -8.08 -17.60 8.12
N ASN A 205 -8.23 -16.87 9.23
CA ASN A 205 -9.24 -17.13 10.25
C ASN A 205 -9.31 -18.61 10.71
N THR A 206 -8.13 -19.23 10.87
CA THR A 206 -8.03 -20.64 11.27
C THR A 206 -8.10 -20.86 12.78
N HIS A 207 -8.58 -19.87 13.55
CA HIS A 207 -8.84 -20.07 14.97
C HIS A 207 -10.03 -21.02 15.17
N ASP A 208 -9.94 -21.86 16.19
CA ASP A 208 -11.06 -22.60 16.68
C ASP A 208 -12.17 -21.59 17.03
N LEU A 209 -13.29 -21.69 16.34
CA LEU A 209 -14.49 -20.87 16.58
C LEU A 209 -15.20 -21.31 17.87
N GLU A 210 -14.49 -21.83 18.86
CA GLU A 210 -15.06 -22.28 20.13
C GLU A 210 -15.78 -21.17 20.89
N ASP A 211 -15.40 -19.91 20.65
CA ASP A 211 -16.02 -18.74 21.26
C ASP A 211 -17.10 -18.09 20.37
N ASP A 212 -17.28 -18.57 19.15
CA ASP A 212 -18.34 -18.06 18.29
C ASP A 212 -19.67 -18.75 18.72
N PRO A 213 -20.71 -18.00 19.15
CA PRO A 213 -21.98 -18.61 19.46
C PRO A 213 -22.44 -19.38 18.21
N LYS A 214 -22.63 -20.69 18.36
CA LYS A 214 -23.01 -21.59 17.27
C LYS A 214 -24.27 -21.06 16.62
N THR A 215 -24.12 -20.32 15.53
CA THR A 215 -25.23 -19.82 14.74
C THR A 215 -25.82 -21.01 13.99
N ASP A 216 -27.05 -21.38 14.33
CA ASP A 216 -27.78 -22.38 13.57
C ASP A 216 -28.25 -21.78 12.23
N TYR A 217 -27.45 -21.96 11.22
CA TYR A 217 -27.73 -21.49 9.85
C TYR A 217 -28.96 -22.16 9.22
N THR A 218 -29.54 -23.19 9.84
CA THR A 218 -30.78 -23.81 9.39
C THR A 218 -32.03 -23.10 9.95
N ASN A 219 -31.85 -22.24 10.95
CA ASN A 219 -32.91 -21.49 11.57
C ASN A 219 -33.08 -20.10 10.99
N LEU A 220 -34.01 -19.96 10.03
CA LEU A 220 -34.31 -18.68 9.36
C LEU A 220 -34.72 -17.56 10.32
N ALA A 221 -35.31 -17.88 11.48
CA ALA A 221 -35.69 -16.88 12.48
C ALA A 221 -34.44 -16.29 13.17
N GLN A 222 -33.41 -17.10 13.40
CA GLN A 222 -32.12 -16.62 13.91
C GLN A 222 -31.37 -15.80 12.88
N LEU A 223 -31.38 -16.20 11.61
CA LEU A 223 -30.73 -15.45 10.51
C LEU A 223 -31.38 -14.08 10.24
N ASN A 224 -32.69 -13.97 10.54
CA ASN A 224 -33.43 -12.71 10.38
C ASN A 224 -33.30 -11.77 11.58
N SER A 225 -32.74 -12.23 12.71
CA SER A 225 -32.43 -11.34 13.83
C SER A 225 -31.07 -10.74 13.64
N MET A 226 -30.94 -9.40 13.63
CA MET A 226 -29.66 -8.68 13.50
C MET A 226 -28.65 -9.06 14.61
N GLU A 227 -29.11 -9.72 15.68
CA GLU A 227 -28.29 -10.20 16.80
C GLU A 227 -27.47 -11.46 16.46
N ASN A 228 -27.80 -12.15 15.36
CA ASN A 228 -27.14 -13.40 14.94
C ASN A 228 -26.38 -13.28 13.61
N VAL A 229 -25.98 -12.07 13.20
CA VAL A 229 -25.08 -11.90 12.05
C VAL A 229 -23.73 -12.48 12.43
N PRO A 230 -23.14 -13.37 11.59
CA PRO A 230 -21.82 -13.91 11.86
C PRO A 230 -20.82 -12.80 12.16
N ALA A 231 -20.03 -12.97 13.22
CA ALA A 231 -18.98 -12.01 13.57
C ALA A 231 -17.89 -11.90 12.50
N TYR A 232 -17.90 -12.83 11.54
CA TYR A 232 -16.90 -12.93 10.47
C TYR A 232 -17.60 -12.95 9.11
N THR A 233 -17.32 -11.96 8.26
CA THR A 233 -17.84 -11.89 6.89
C THR A 233 -16.76 -11.47 5.92
N ASP A 234 -16.95 -11.79 4.63
CA ASP A 234 -16.06 -11.40 3.54
C ASP A 234 -14.64 -11.94 3.75
N VAL A 235 -14.52 -13.25 3.91
CA VAL A 235 -13.24 -13.94 4.10
C VAL A 235 -12.82 -14.59 2.79
N GLY A 236 -11.59 -14.34 2.37
CA GLY A 236 -11.05 -14.89 1.11
C GLY A 236 -9.55 -15.15 1.15
N GLY A 237 -9.08 -16.07 0.32
CA GLY A 237 -7.64 -16.37 0.24
C GLY A 237 -6.84 -15.22 -0.34
N VAL A 238 -7.33 -14.55 -1.40
CA VAL A 238 -6.65 -13.44 -2.09
C VAL A 238 -7.21 -12.09 -1.68
N ALA A 239 -8.52 -11.91 -1.71
CA ALA A 239 -9.17 -10.69 -1.27
C ALA A 239 -10.39 -11.04 -0.41
N GLY A 240 -10.59 -10.35 0.71
CA GLY A 240 -11.77 -10.50 1.55
C GLY A 240 -13.00 -9.93 0.86
N TYR A 241 -12.92 -8.68 0.49
CA TYR A 241 -13.94 -8.02 -0.30
C TYR A 241 -13.34 -7.35 -1.54
N SER A 242 -14.00 -7.45 -2.70
CA SER A 242 -13.49 -6.85 -3.93
C SER A 242 -14.55 -6.14 -4.74
N LYS A 243 -14.31 -4.87 -5.06
CA LYS A 243 -14.98 -4.09 -6.10
C LYS A 243 -14.07 -3.87 -7.32
N GLY A 244 -12.81 -4.24 -7.21
CA GLY A 244 -11.81 -4.08 -8.24
C GLY A 244 -11.61 -5.32 -9.11
N THR A 245 -10.49 -5.36 -9.80
CA THR A 245 -10.13 -6.44 -10.72
C THR A 245 -9.18 -7.42 -10.04
N ILE A 246 -9.40 -8.72 -10.23
CA ILE A 246 -8.51 -9.80 -9.80
C ILE A 246 -8.22 -10.69 -11.01
N GLN A 247 -6.93 -10.81 -11.38
CA GLN A 247 -6.49 -11.57 -12.56
C GLN A 247 -5.35 -12.52 -12.23
N SER A 248 -5.47 -13.79 -12.63
CA SER A 248 -4.42 -14.81 -12.53
C SER A 248 -3.84 -14.95 -11.10
N CYS A 249 -4.66 -14.71 -10.10
CA CYS A 249 -4.29 -14.87 -8.70
C CYS A 249 -4.61 -16.29 -8.22
N SER A 250 -3.90 -16.75 -7.18
CA SER A 250 -4.06 -18.10 -6.64
C SER A 250 -4.11 -18.11 -5.12
N ASN A 251 -4.78 -19.12 -4.58
CA ASN A 251 -4.80 -19.43 -3.16
C ASN A 251 -4.54 -20.91 -2.96
N SER A 252 -3.64 -21.25 -2.04
CA SER A 252 -3.30 -22.62 -1.65
C SER A 252 -3.24 -22.82 -0.13
N GLY A 253 -3.57 -21.78 0.64
CA GLY A 253 -3.66 -21.81 2.10
C GLY A 253 -5.06 -22.12 2.63
#